data_23f406fab9802e0a1cd53179f5132bcd
#
_entry.id   23f406fab9802e0a1cd53179f5132bcd
#
_cell.length_a   1.000
_cell.length_b   1.000
_cell.length_c   1.000
_cell.angle_alpha   90.00
_cell.angle_beta   90.00
_cell.angle_gamma   90.00
#
_symmetry.space_group_name_H-M   'P 1'
#
loop_
_entity.id
_entity.type
_entity.pdbx_description
1 polymer ?
#
loop_
_entity_poly.entity_id
_entity_poly.type
_entity_poly.pdbx_seq_one_letter_code
_entity_poly.pdbx_strand_id
1 'polypeptide(L)'
;MFLTLWEFEVKSGCEELFEQAYGPEGQWVGLFRRDARYRRTRLLRDLGRERVYVTMDSWESREAYEEFRQQWAAEYAEVDKQCEPLTVGERHLASL
;
A
#
# COMPACT_ATOMS: atom_id res chain seq x y z
N MET A 1 -15.07 -7.10 7.60
CA MET A 1 -14.12 -6.42 6.70
C MET A 1 -12.84 -6.13 7.47
N PHE A 2 -11.71 -6.28 6.80
CA PHE A 2 -10.40 -6.04 7.39
C PHE A 2 -9.75 -4.84 6.73
N LEU A 3 -9.19 -3.93 7.53
CA LEU A 3 -8.46 -2.75 7.05
C LEU A 3 -7.02 -2.80 7.55
N THR A 4 -6.07 -2.47 6.69
CA THR A 4 -4.69 -2.27 7.10
C THR A 4 -4.23 -0.88 6.66
N LEU A 5 -3.67 -0.14 7.60
CA LEU A 5 -3.26 1.25 7.41
C LEU A 5 -1.75 1.38 7.57
N TRP A 6 -1.13 2.06 6.60
CA TRP A 6 0.32 2.32 6.61
C TRP A 6 0.58 3.80 6.38
N GLU A 7 1.58 4.32 7.07
CA GLU A 7 2.06 5.68 6.85
C GLU A 7 3.41 5.63 6.15
N PHE A 8 3.59 6.52 5.18
CA PHE A 8 4.82 6.63 4.40
C PHE A 8 5.33 8.05 4.43
N GLU A 9 6.65 8.18 4.60
CA GLU A 9 7.32 9.44 4.33
C GLU A 9 8.04 9.30 2.99
N VAL A 10 7.63 10.12 2.02
CA VAL A 10 8.10 10.04 0.63
C VAL A 10 9.32 10.92 0.47
N LYS A 11 10.28 10.46 -0.33
CA LYS A 11 11.46 11.26 -0.65
C LYS A 11 11.07 12.49 -1.45
N SER A 12 11.74 13.61 -1.15
CA SER A 12 11.54 14.84 -1.90
C SER A 12 11.77 14.60 -3.40
N GLY A 13 10.82 14.99 -4.21
CA GLY A 13 10.87 14.80 -5.67
C GLY A 13 10.27 13.48 -6.14
N CYS A 14 9.90 12.56 -5.23
CA CYS A 14 9.30 11.28 -5.58
C CYS A 14 7.79 11.23 -5.37
N GLU A 15 7.16 12.38 -5.08
CA GLU A 15 5.74 12.43 -4.73
C GLU A 15 4.86 11.89 -5.85
N GLU A 16 5.11 12.31 -7.10
CA GLU A 16 4.30 11.83 -8.24
C GLU A 16 4.45 10.34 -8.48
N LEU A 17 5.68 9.85 -8.43
CA LEU A 17 5.95 8.42 -8.62
C LEU A 17 5.29 7.59 -7.51
N PHE A 18 5.35 8.10 -6.28
CA PHE A 18 4.69 7.44 -5.15
C PHE A 18 3.18 7.40 -5.34
N GLU A 19 2.56 8.52 -5.73
CA GLU A 19 1.12 8.57 -5.94
C GLU A 19 0.68 7.62 -7.06
N GLN A 20 1.48 7.47 -8.10
CA GLN A 20 1.22 6.51 -9.16
C GLN A 20 1.32 5.07 -8.66
N ALA A 21 2.39 4.75 -7.93
CA ALA A 21 2.63 3.38 -7.48
C ALA A 21 1.62 2.90 -6.43
N TYR A 22 1.20 3.80 -5.53
CA TYR A 22 0.35 3.45 -4.39
C TYR A 22 -1.11 3.86 -4.58
N GLY A 23 -1.43 4.54 -5.68
CA GLY A 23 -2.79 4.95 -5.99
C GLY A 23 -3.61 3.83 -6.63
N PRO A 24 -4.89 4.13 -6.95
CA PRO A 24 -5.83 3.09 -7.45
C PRO A 24 -5.45 2.49 -8.79
N GLU A 25 -4.61 3.16 -9.58
CA GLU A 25 -4.14 2.63 -10.87
C GLU A 25 -2.69 2.11 -10.79
N GLY A 26 -2.13 2.01 -9.58
CA GLY A 26 -0.75 1.63 -9.37
C GLY A 26 -0.52 0.14 -9.32
N GLN A 27 0.77 -0.22 -9.20
CA GLN A 27 1.18 -1.62 -9.23
C GLN A 27 0.77 -2.38 -7.96
N TRP A 28 0.65 -1.70 -6.82
CA TRP A 28 0.16 -2.38 -5.62
C TRP A 28 -1.28 -2.85 -5.79
N VAL A 29 -2.16 -1.97 -6.25
CA VAL A 29 -3.56 -2.31 -6.49
C VAL A 29 -3.67 -3.37 -7.58
N GLY A 30 -2.84 -3.27 -8.63
CA GLY A 30 -2.79 -4.28 -9.67
C GLY A 30 -2.49 -5.67 -9.12
N LEU A 31 -1.55 -5.77 -8.16
CA LEU A 31 -1.24 -7.02 -7.51
C LEU A 31 -2.40 -7.50 -6.61
N PHE A 32 -2.96 -6.62 -5.79
CA PHE A 32 -4.05 -6.96 -4.87
C PHE A 32 -5.28 -7.47 -5.61
N ARG A 33 -5.56 -6.91 -6.79
CA ARG A 33 -6.71 -7.31 -7.62
C ARG A 33 -6.65 -8.73 -8.14
N ARG A 34 -5.51 -9.40 -8.02
CA ARG A 34 -5.40 -10.82 -8.37
C ARG A 34 -6.19 -11.71 -7.40
N ASP A 35 -6.55 -11.19 -6.23
CA ASP A 35 -7.38 -11.90 -5.25
C ASP A 35 -8.77 -11.26 -5.21
N ALA A 36 -9.80 -12.08 -5.46
CA ALA A 36 -11.18 -11.60 -5.49
C ALA A 36 -11.69 -11.09 -4.14
N ARG A 37 -10.98 -11.37 -3.06
CA ARG A 37 -11.35 -10.93 -1.71
C ARG A 37 -10.79 -9.55 -1.35
N TYR A 38 -9.93 -8.98 -2.20
CA TYR A 38 -9.50 -7.60 -2.08
C TYR A 38 -10.67 -6.68 -2.41
N ARG A 39 -10.82 -5.59 -1.65
CA ARG A 39 -11.91 -4.63 -1.85
C ARG A 39 -11.44 -3.35 -2.51
N ARG A 40 -10.62 -2.56 -1.82
CA ARG A 40 -10.15 -1.31 -2.39
C ARG A 40 -8.98 -0.74 -1.59
N THR A 41 -8.30 0.23 -2.20
CA THR A 41 -7.24 1.02 -1.58
C THR A 41 -7.62 2.49 -1.62
N ARG A 42 -7.37 3.19 -0.54
CA ARG A 42 -7.42 4.65 -0.49
C ARG A 42 -6.04 5.17 -0.21
N LEU A 43 -5.62 6.15 -1.01
CA LEU A 43 -4.38 6.88 -0.78
C LEU A 43 -4.75 8.26 -0.24
N LEU A 44 -4.23 8.59 0.92
CA LEU A 44 -4.55 9.82 1.63
C LEU A 44 -3.27 10.59 1.87
N ARG A 45 -3.36 11.92 1.81
CA ARG A 45 -2.23 12.80 2.02
C ARG A 45 -2.42 13.56 3.33
N ASP A 46 -1.38 13.62 4.15
CA ASP A 46 -1.41 14.39 5.40
C ASP A 46 -1.29 15.87 5.06
N LEU A 47 -2.26 16.66 5.44
CA LEU A 47 -2.27 18.10 5.17
C LEU A 47 -1.35 18.89 6.10
N GLY A 48 -0.97 18.29 7.23
CA GLY A 48 -0.12 18.94 8.23
C GLY A 48 1.36 18.59 8.12
N ARG A 49 1.72 17.59 7.32
CA ARG A 49 3.12 17.17 7.16
C ARG A 49 3.43 16.95 5.69
N GLU A 50 4.48 17.61 5.19
CA GLU A 50 4.90 17.44 3.80
C GLU A 50 5.35 16.01 3.54
N ARG A 51 5.00 15.50 2.36
CA ARG A 51 5.43 14.20 1.84
C ARG A 51 5.03 13.02 2.72
N VAL A 52 4.03 13.18 3.56
CA VAL A 52 3.50 12.11 4.39
C VAL A 52 2.16 11.65 3.83
N TYR A 53 2.04 10.37 3.57
CA TYR A 53 0.85 9.74 3.02
C TYR A 53 0.41 8.58 3.88
N VAL A 54 -0.86 8.24 3.79
CA VAL A 54 -1.43 7.06 4.44
C VAL A 54 -2.14 6.23 3.38
N THR A 55 -1.88 4.94 3.36
CA THR A 55 -2.67 4.00 2.56
C THR A 55 -3.61 3.24 3.47
N MET A 56 -4.81 3.00 2.96
CA MET A 56 -5.81 2.20 3.64
C MET A 56 -6.30 1.14 2.67
N ASP A 57 -5.91 -0.10 2.91
CA ASP A 57 -6.30 -1.24 2.09
C ASP A 57 -7.42 -2.01 2.78
N SER A 58 -8.48 -2.33 2.04
CA SER A 58 -9.65 -3.04 2.55
C SER A 58 -9.72 -4.43 1.94
N TRP A 59 -9.92 -5.44 2.77
CA TRP A 59 -10.02 -6.85 2.40
C TRP A 59 -11.28 -7.45 3.02
N GLU A 60 -11.75 -8.53 2.43
CA GLU A 60 -12.92 -9.22 2.94
C GLU A 60 -12.74 -9.66 4.39
N SER A 61 -11.55 -10.19 4.72
CA SER A 61 -11.20 -10.66 6.07
C SER A 61 -9.70 -10.59 6.26
N ARG A 62 -9.27 -10.69 7.52
CA ARG A 62 -7.86 -10.78 7.84
C ARG A 62 -7.24 -12.04 7.25
N GLU A 63 -7.96 -13.14 7.31
CA GLU A 63 -7.51 -14.43 6.76
C GLU A 63 -7.26 -14.32 5.26
N ALA A 64 -8.15 -13.64 4.55
CA ALA A 64 -8.00 -13.42 3.11
C ALA A 64 -6.70 -12.65 2.80
N TYR A 65 -6.44 -11.60 3.56
CA TYR A 65 -5.21 -10.81 3.42
C TYR A 65 -3.97 -11.65 3.71
N GLU A 66 -3.98 -12.41 4.80
CA GLU A 66 -2.82 -13.23 5.18
C GLU A 66 -2.56 -14.33 4.14
N GLU A 67 -3.59 -14.97 3.63
CA GLU A 67 -3.47 -15.97 2.57
C GLU A 67 -2.94 -15.36 1.28
N PHE A 68 -3.41 -14.17 0.93
CA PHE A 68 -2.89 -13.43 -0.21
C PHE A 68 -1.38 -13.19 -0.05
N ARG A 69 -0.96 -12.72 1.13
CA ARG A 69 0.45 -12.44 1.41
C ARG A 69 1.32 -13.69 1.26
N GLN A 70 0.80 -14.85 1.62
CA GLN A 70 1.51 -16.11 1.46
C GLN A 70 1.53 -16.57 0.00
N GLN A 71 0.40 -16.51 -0.67
CA GLN A 71 0.27 -16.96 -2.05
C GLN A 71 1.10 -16.13 -3.02
N TRP A 72 1.12 -14.83 -2.83
CA TRP A 72 1.79 -13.88 -3.72
C TRP A 72 3.05 -13.28 -3.10
N ALA A 73 3.71 -14.02 -2.22
CA ALA A 73 4.86 -13.50 -1.46
C ALA A 73 5.99 -13.00 -2.36
N ALA A 74 6.32 -13.72 -3.43
CA ALA A 74 7.39 -13.34 -4.35
C ALA A 74 7.05 -12.05 -5.10
N GLU A 75 5.84 -11.96 -5.62
CA GLU A 75 5.35 -10.77 -6.34
C GLU A 75 5.24 -9.57 -5.40
N TYR A 76 4.79 -9.79 -4.19
CA TYR A 76 4.73 -8.75 -3.17
C TYR A 76 6.12 -8.18 -2.87
N ALA A 77 7.09 -9.06 -2.67
CA ALA A 77 8.47 -8.65 -2.41
C ALA A 77 9.07 -7.87 -3.57
N GLU A 78 8.73 -8.24 -4.81
CA GLU A 78 9.23 -7.54 -6.01
C GLU A 78 8.66 -6.13 -6.09
N VAL A 79 7.37 -5.95 -5.87
CA VAL A 79 6.75 -4.61 -5.87
C VAL A 79 7.34 -3.77 -4.73
N ASP A 80 7.51 -4.36 -3.55
CA ASP A 80 8.09 -3.68 -2.40
C ASP A 80 9.51 -3.18 -2.71
N LYS A 81 10.32 -4.02 -3.34
CA LYS A 81 11.67 -3.67 -3.75
C LYS A 81 11.68 -2.52 -4.76
N GLN A 82 10.76 -2.53 -5.72
CA GLN A 82 10.65 -1.47 -6.72
C GLN A 82 10.23 -0.14 -6.10
N CYS A 83 9.43 -0.17 -5.04
CA CYS A 83 8.92 1.03 -4.39
C CYS A 83 9.83 1.55 -3.27
N GLU A 84 10.77 0.73 -2.79
CA GLU A 84 11.68 1.11 -1.71
C GLU A 84 12.41 2.43 -1.96
N PRO A 85 12.91 2.73 -3.18
CA PRO A 85 13.60 4.00 -3.43
C PRO A 85 12.71 5.25 -3.34
N LEU A 86 11.38 5.10 -3.27
CA LEU A 86 10.47 6.23 -3.26
C LEU A 86 10.26 6.84 -1.87
N THR A 87 10.62 6.11 -0.82
CA THR A 87 10.31 6.52 0.55
C THR A 87 11.56 6.59 1.41
N VAL A 88 11.52 7.44 2.43
CA VAL A 88 12.54 7.49 3.48
C VAL A 88 12.15 6.64 4.69
N GLY A 89 10.89 6.27 4.79
CA GLY A 89 10.42 5.42 5.87
C GLY A 89 8.95 5.04 5.70
N GLU A 90 8.57 3.96 6.37
CA GLU A 90 7.18 3.53 6.43
C GLU A 90 6.89 2.93 7.80
N ARG A 91 5.64 2.99 8.20
CA ARG A 91 5.22 2.54 9.51
C ARG A 91 3.80 1.97 9.45
N HIS A 92 3.61 0.78 10.01
CA HIS A 92 2.26 0.22 10.16
C HIS A 92 1.52 0.98 11.25
N LEU A 93 0.37 1.55 10.90
CA LEU A 93 -0.42 2.34 11.83
C LEU A 93 -1.42 1.49 12.60
N ALA A 94 -2.18 0.67 11.88
CA ALA A 94 -3.25 -0.10 12.50
C ALA A 94 -3.75 -1.21 11.59
N SER A 95 -4.30 -2.24 12.20
CA SER A 95 -5.13 -3.24 11.54
C SER A 95 -6.49 -3.21 12.23
N LEU A 96 -7.55 -3.04 11.46
CA LEU A 96 -8.89 -2.83 11.99
C LEU A 96 -9.89 -3.85 11.45
#